data_e11a2e345ab9a577c4fac5a6e0498602
#
_entry.id   e11a2e345ab9a577c4fac5a6e0498602
#
_cell.length_a   1.000
_cell.length_b   1.000
_cell.length_c   1.000
_cell.angle_alpha   90.00
_cell.angle_beta   90.00
_cell.angle_gamma   90.00
#
_symmetry.space_group_name_H-M   'P 1'
#
loop_
_entity.id
_entity.type
_entity.pdbx_description
1 polymer ?
#
loop_
_entity_poly.entity_id
_entity_poly.type
_entity_poly.pdbx_seq_one_letter_code
_entity_poly.pdbx_strand_id
1 'polypeptide(L)'
;MEGDSEMEVSIANPTLTYLSIYDATGERVTSFVTGVHGDTVEELQAKAEAEYPDKIHVVQDALTYNKALQGDLLYKDGEYQARPEPTEDEKRETALTALDSEYSTKISEVESEMAKAKAIEDEDYYSDLKAEREELVAEYTKKRGEI
;
A
#
# COMPACT_ATOMS: atom_id res chain seq x y z
N MET A 1 32.86 15.52 -13.20
CA MET A 1 32.60 15.54 -12.36
C MET A 1 31.31 15.70 -12.02
N GLU A 2 30.61 16.17 -12.41
CA GLU A 2 29.37 16.39 -12.10
C GLU A 2 28.44 15.36 -12.40
N GLY A 3 28.63 14.55 -13.37
CA GLY A 3 27.71 13.47 -13.74
C GLY A 3 27.40 12.53 -12.61
N ASP A 4 28.40 12.23 -11.82
CA ASP A 4 28.20 11.31 -10.71
C ASP A 4 27.28 11.91 -9.66
N SER A 5 27.45 13.19 -9.37
CA SER A 5 26.58 13.85 -8.43
C SER A 5 25.14 13.83 -8.88
N GLU A 6 24.94 13.99 -10.17
CA GLU A 6 23.59 14.00 -10.70
C GLU A 6 22.90 12.66 -10.56
N MET A 7 23.66 11.60 -10.72
CA MET A 7 23.07 10.28 -10.57
C MET A 7 22.61 10.03 -9.14
N GLU A 8 23.38 10.51 -8.18
CA GLU A 8 23.01 10.36 -6.79
C GLU A 8 21.78 11.16 -6.44
N VAL A 9 21.59 12.26 -7.11
CA VAL A 9 20.43 13.10 -6.88
C VAL A 9 19.14 12.39 -7.18
N SER A 10 19.16 11.37 -8.04
CA SER A 10 17.94 10.64 -8.36
C SER A 10 17.28 10.03 -7.13
N ILE A 11 18.05 9.76 -6.07
CA ILE A 11 17.50 9.23 -4.83
C ILE A 11 17.08 10.38 -3.93
N ALA A 12 18.01 11.23 -3.54
CA ALA A 12 17.74 12.42 -2.74
C ALA A 12 18.89 13.39 -2.94
N ASN A 13 18.55 14.65 -3.21
CA ASN A 13 19.56 15.68 -3.38
C ASN A 13 20.15 16.01 -2.01
N PRO A 14 21.48 15.82 -1.80
CA PRO A 14 22.07 16.02 -0.47
C PRO A 14 22.00 17.46 0.04
N THR A 15 21.70 18.42 -0.83
CA THR A 15 21.59 19.82 -0.40
C THR A 15 20.18 20.18 0.01
N LEU A 16 19.23 19.28 -0.15
CA LEU A 16 17.83 19.53 0.18
C LEU A 16 17.54 19.17 1.63
N THR A 17 16.57 19.86 2.20
CA THR A 17 16.03 19.54 3.51
C THR A 17 14.58 19.11 3.33
N TYR A 18 14.19 18.13 4.10
CA TYR A 18 12.86 17.56 4.04
C TYR A 18 12.14 17.76 5.35
N LEU A 19 10.83 17.87 5.28
CA LEU A 19 9.99 17.84 6.48
C LEU A 19 8.95 16.77 6.25
N SER A 20 9.04 15.69 7.00
CA SER A 20 8.11 14.58 6.89
C SER A 20 7.05 14.65 7.95
N ILE A 21 5.85 14.26 7.59
CA ILE A 21 4.68 14.27 8.46
C ILE A 21 4.37 12.82 8.82
N TYR A 22 4.26 12.54 10.12
CA TYR A 22 3.94 11.21 10.62
C TYR A 22 2.68 11.27 11.48
N ASP A 23 1.89 10.21 11.45
CA ASP A 23 0.71 10.13 12.29
C ASP A 23 1.07 9.52 13.65
N ALA A 24 0.08 9.37 14.52
CA ALA A 24 0.31 8.87 15.88
C ALA A 24 0.80 7.41 15.90
N THR A 25 0.56 6.66 14.84
CA THR A 25 1.04 5.27 14.75
C THR A 25 2.47 5.18 14.26
N GLY A 26 3.04 6.30 13.79
CA GLY A 26 4.39 6.33 13.24
C GLY A 26 4.44 6.23 11.74
N GLU A 27 3.30 6.12 11.07
CA GLU A 27 3.26 6.03 9.61
C GLU A 27 3.50 7.39 8.98
N ARG A 28 4.25 7.41 7.89
CA ARG A 28 4.49 8.65 7.16
C ARG A 28 3.26 8.99 6.31
N VAL A 29 2.77 10.19 6.49
CA VAL A 29 1.61 10.68 5.73
C VAL A 29 2.06 11.34 4.43
N THR A 30 3.05 12.24 4.52
CA THR A 30 3.58 12.93 3.37
C THR A 30 4.91 13.56 3.75
N SER A 31 5.59 14.16 2.77
CA SER A 31 6.83 14.89 3.03
C SER A 31 6.85 16.14 2.17
N PHE A 32 7.43 17.19 2.71
CA PHE A 32 7.70 18.42 1.97
C PHE A 32 9.21 18.57 1.80
N VAL A 33 9.62 19.24 0.74
CA VAL A 33 11.04 19.39 0.43
C VAL A 33 11.32 20.84 0.02
N THR A 34 12.47 21.36 0.45
CA THR A 34 12.90 22.70 0.06
C THR A 34 13.12 22.76 -1.45
N GLY A 35 12.75 23.87 -2.05
CA GLY A 35 12.82 24.04 -3.48
C GLY A 35 11.58 23.64 -4.25
N VAL A 36 10.67 22.88 -3.60
CA VAL A 36 9.40 22.45 -4.19
C VAL A 36 8.23 23.03 -3.44
N HIS A 37 8.22 22.80 -2.12
CA HIS A 37 7.09 23.19 -1.26
C HIS A 37 7.35 24.48 -0.50
N GLY A 38 8.54 24.99 -0.53
CA GLY A 38 8.98 26.21 0.11
C GLY A 38 10.47 26.33 -0.08
N ASP A 39 11.01 27.55 0.07
CA ASP A 39 12.44 27.79 -0.13
C ASP A 39 13.25 27.53 1.14
N THR A 40 12.62 27.58 2.30
CA THR A 40 13.30 27.43 3.57
C THR A 40 12.56 26.42 4.45
N VAL A 41 13.27 25.92 5.47
CA VAL A 41 12.68 25.00 6.46
C VAL A 41 11.50 25.67 7.17
N GLU A 42 11.64 26.96 7.45
CA GLU A 42 10.56 27.72 8.12
C GLU A 42 9.28 27.70 7.27
N GLU A 43 9.42 27.80 5.97
CA GLU A 43 8.27 27.74 5.08
C GLU A 43 7.65 26.35 5.05
N LEU A 44 8.48 25.32 5.09
CA LEU A 44 7.98 23.95 5.18
C LEU A 44 7.22 23.73 6.49
N GLN A 45 7.76 24.24 7.59
CA GLN A 45 7.12 24.11 8.89
C GLN A 45 5.79 24.84 8.94
N ALA A 46 5.72 26.02 8.36
CA ALA A 46 4.46 26.77 8.30
C ALA A 46 3.41 26.02 7.48
N LYS A 47 3.84 25.44 6.37
CA LYS A 47 2.93 24.65 5.54
C LYS A 47 2.44 23.40 6.28
N ALA A 48 3.34 22.72 6.99
CA ALA A 48 3.00 21.54 7.76
C ALA A 48 2.01 21.86 8.86
N GLU A 49 2.21 22.97 9.56
CA GLU A 49 1.30 23.39 10.63
C GLU A 49 -0.06 23.77 10.09
N ALA A 50 -0.11 24.37 8.89
CA ALA A 50 -1.37 24.76 8.30
C ALA A 50 -2.17 23.55 7.80
N GLU A 51 -1.50 22.57 7.22
CA GLU A 51 -2.16 21.45 6.57
C GLU A 51 -2.30 20.22 7.48
N TYR A 52 -1.38 20.04 8.42
CA TYR A 52 -1.35 18.86 9.30
C TYR A 52 -1.07 19.25 10.74
N PRO A 53 -1.93 20.08 11.34
CA PRO A 53 -1.65 20.61 12.68
C PRO A 53 -1.62 19.54 13.77
N ASP A 54 -2.31 18.41 13.55
CA ASP A 54 -2.40 17.36 14.55
C ASP A 54 -1.39 16.24 14.37
N LYS A 55 -0.50 16.40 13.40
CA LYS A 55 0.47 15.34 13.08
C LYS A 55 1.85 15.69 13.63
N ILE A 56 2.75 14.74 13.56
CA ILE A 56 4.14 14.90 13.98
C ILE A 56 4.95 15.41 12.80
N HIS A 57 5.70 16.50 13.01
CA HIS A 57 6.50 17.13 11.98
C HIS A 57 7.97 16.88 12.27
N VAL A 58 8.70 16.28 11.33
CA VAL A 58 10.11 15.93 11.53
C VAL A 58 10.95 16.51 10.41
N VAL A 59 11.90 17.38 10.77
CA VAL A 59 12.83 17.93 9.79
C VAL A 59 13.96 16.91 9.58
N GLN A 60 14.26 16.61 8.33
CA GLN A 60 15.23 15.58 7.97
C GLN A 60 16.20 16.11 6.94
N ASP A 61 17.48 15.72 7.06
CA ASP A 61 18.40 15.92 5.98
C ASP A 61 18.15 14.84 4.90
N ALA A 62 18.81 15.01 3.75
CA ALA A 62 18.59 14.10 2.64
C ALA A 62 18.95 12.66 2.98
N LEU A 63 20.00 12.46 3.75
CA LEU A 63 20.43 11.12 4.12
C LEU A 63 19.42 10.42 5.02
N THR A 64 18.94 11.12 6.04
CA THR A 64 17.93 10.59 6.97
C THR A 64 16.64 10.31 6.25
N TYR A 65 16.20 11.25 5.40
CA TYR A 65 14.98 11.07 4.62
C TYR A 65 15.07 9.82 3.74
N ASN A 66 16.21 9.64 3.08
CA ASN A 66 16.42 8.52 2.19
C ASN A 66 16.42 7.18 2.94
N LYS A 67 17.09 7.14 4.08
CA LYS A 67 17.12 5.94 4.90
C LYS A 67 15.72 5.57 5.41
N ALA A 68 14.95 6.56 5.83
CA ALA A 68 13.60 6.32 6.33
C ALA A 68 12.70 5.76 5.22
N LEU A 69 12.84 6.29 4.00
CA LEU A 69 12.05 5.81 2.88
C LEU A 69 12.45 4.40 2.45
N GLN A 70 13.74 4.15 2.31
CA GLN A 70 14.22 2.86 1.84
C GLN A 70 13.92 1.75 2.83
N GLY A 71 14.02 2.04 4.12
CA GLY A 71 13.71 1.07 5.15
C GLY A 71 12.24 1.02 5.54
N ASP A 72 11.42 1.88 4.95
CA ASP A 72 9.99 1.98 5.28
C ASP A 72 9.81 2.07 6.80
N LEU A 73 10.59 2.97 7.41
CA LEU A 73 10.63 3.07 8.86
C LEU A 73 9.46 3.85 9.42
N LEU A 74 9.04 3.48 10.62
CA LEU A 74 8.09 4.26 11.39
C LEU A 74 8.85 5.32 12.19
N TYR A 75 8.20 6.41 12.53
CA TYR A 75 8.75 7.41 13.44
C TYR A 75 7.85 7.48 14.66
N LYS A 76 8.36 7.01 15.78
CA LYS A 76 7.54 6.88 16.98
C LYS A 76 8.38 7.19 18.22
N ASP A 77 7.81 7.95 19.12
CA ASP A 77 8.49 8.31 20.37
C ASP A 77 9.84 9.00 20.14
N GLY A 78 9.93 9.78 19.05
CA GLY A 78 11.15 10.51 18.73
C GLY A 78 12.23 9.67 18.04
N GLU A 79 11.92 8.45 17.66
CA GLU A 79 12.90 7.54 17.08
C GLU A 79 12.36 6.87 15.83
N TYR A 80 13.28 6.55 14.90
CA TYR A 80 12.96 5.73 13.74
C TYR A 80 13.00 4.27 14.15
N GLN A 81 11.97 3.53 13.81
CA GLN A 81 11.84 2.13 14.19
C GLN A 81 11.50 1.28 12.99
N ALA A 82 12.04 0.08 12.96
CA ALA A 82 11.68 -0.88 11.93
C ALA A 82 10.22 -1.27 12.11
N ARG A 83 9.53 -1.46 10.99
CA ARG A 83 8.14 -1.88 11.02
C ARG A 83 8.05 -3.29 11.58
N PRO A 84 7.17 -3.54 12.55
CA PRO A 84 7.03 -4.89 13.10
C PRO A 84 6.59 -5.87 12.01
N GLU A 85 7.07 -7.09 12.10
CA GLU A 85 6.63 -8.13 11.19
C GLU A 85 5.19 -8.51 11.51
N PRO A 86 4.39 -8.86 10.49
CA PRO A 86 3.02 -9.30 10.73
C PRO A 86 2.99 -10.54 11.63
N THR A 87 2.03 -10.60 12.52
CA THR A 87 1.82 -11.78 13.34
C THR A 87 1.25 -12.90 12.47
N GLU A 88 1.26 -14.12 12.99
CA GLU A 88 0.67 -15.25 12.28
C GLU A 88 -0.81 -15.02 12.01
N ASP A 89 -1.52 -14.44 12.97
CA ASP A 89 -2.93 -14.11 12.79
C ASP A 89 -3.13 -13.08 11.69
N GLU A 90 -2.27 -12.05 11.63
CA GLU A 90 -2.34 -11.04 10.59
C GLU A 90 -2.06 -11.61 9.21
N LYS A 91 -1.06 -12.49 9.12
CA LYS A 91 -0.74 -13.17 7.86
C LYS A 91 -1.90 -14.02 7.39
N ARG A 92 -2.51 -14.74 8.31
CA ARG A 92 -3.65 -15.60 8.01
C ARG A 92 -4.83 -14.76 7.51
N GLU A 93 -5.11 -13.65 8.17
CA GLU A 93 -6.21 -12.77 7.78
C GLU A 93 -5.97 -12.17 6.40
N THR A 94 -4.74 -11.77 6.11
CA THR A 94 -4.37 -11.27 4.79
C THR A 94 -4.58 -12.35 3.73
N ALA A 95 -4.17 -13.59 4.02
CA ALA A 95 -4.33 -14.70 3.10
C ALA A 95 -5.81 -15.02 2.85
N LEU A 96 -6.63 -14.97 3.91
CA LEU A 96 -8.07 -15.20 3.77
C LEU A 96 -8.72 -14.12 2.92
N THR A 97 -8.37 -12.87 3.15
CA THR A 97 -8.92 -11.75 2.39
C THR A 97 -8.56 -11.87 0.91
N ALA A 98 -7.31 -12.22 0.62
CA ALA A 98 -6.86 -12.39 -0.77
C ALA A 98 -7.60 -13.54 -1.44
N LEU A 99 -7.76 -14.66 -0.73
CA LEU A 99 -8.47 -15.82 -1.25
C LEU A 99 -9.94 -15.50 -1.51
N ASP A 100 -10.59 -14.84 -0.55
CA ASP A 100 -12.00 -14.44 -0.69
C ASP A 100 -12.20 -13.56 -1.90
N SER A 101 -11.30 -12.61 -2.11
CA SER A 101 -11.37 -11.69 -3.24
C SER A 101 -11.17 -12.43 -4.57
N GLU A 102 -10.19 -13.31 -4.63
CA GLU A 102 -9.89 -14.08 -5.84
C GLU A 102 -11.09 -14.94 -6.26
N TYR A 103 -11.65 -15.70 -5.34
CA TYR A 103 -12.76 -16.59 -5.68
C TYR A 103 -14.09 -15.87 -5.84
N SER A 104 -14.29 -14.77 -5.13
CA SER A 104 -15.45 -13.93 -5.36
C SER A 104 -15.50 -13.44 -6.80
N THR A 105 -14.35 -13.01 -7.33
CA THR A 105 -14.26 -12.56 -8.72
C THR A 105 -14.52 -13.71 -9.70
N LYS A 106 -13.87 -14.86 -9.49
CA LYS A 106 -14.01 -16.01 -10.37
C LYS A 106 -15.46 -16.53 -10.40
N ILE A 107 -16.07 -16.65 -9.24
CA ILE A 107 -17.44 -17.16 -9.14
C ILE A 107 -18.40 -16.16 -9.77
N SER A 108 -18.19 -14.88 -9.53
CA SER A 108 -19.03 -13.82 -10.08
C SER A 108 -19.00 -13.81 -11.61
N GLU A 109 -17.82 -14.05 -12.20
CA GLU A 109 -17.67 -14.12 -13.65
C GLU A 109 -18.45 -15.31 -14.22
N VAL A 110 -18.37 -16.46 -13.56
CA VAL A 110 -19.12 -17.65 -14.01
C VAL A 110 -20.62 -17.40 -13.87
N GLU A 111 -21.04 -16.80 -12.78
CA GLU A 111 -22.46 -16.49 -12.57
C GLU A 111 -22.99 -15.51 -13.62
N SER A 112 -22.17 -14.58 -14.04
CA SER A 112 -22.52 -13.64 -15.11
C SER A 112 -22.74 -14.38 -16.43
N GLU A 113 -21.85 -15.34 -16.73
CA GLU A 113 -21.99 -16.16 -17.95
C GLU A 113 -23.19 -17.09 -17.85
N MET A 114 -23.48 -17.62 -16.66
CA MET A 114 -24.68 -18.44 -16.43
C MET A 114 -25.94 -17.65 -16.74
N ALA A 115 -26.00 -16.38 -16.31
CA ALA A 115 -27.15 -15.53 -16.58
C ALA A 115 -27.31 -15.32 -18.09
N LYS A 116 -26.22 -15.13 -18.82
CA LYS A 116 -26.26 -14.97 -20.26
C LYS A 116 -26.73 -16.25 -20.96
N ALA A 117 -26.19 -17.40 -20.54
CA ALA A 117 -26.60 -18.68 -21.13
C ALA A 117 -28.09 -18.93 -20.91
N LYS A 118 -28.59 -18.58 -19.73
CA LYS A 118 -29.99 -18.75 -19.42
C LYS A 118 -30.87 -17.82 -20.25
N ALA A 119 -30.41 -16.59 -20.48
CA ALA A 119 -31.15 -15.64 -21.28
C ALA A 119 -31.32 -16.06 -22.73
N ILE A 120 -30.35 -16.79 -23.28
CA ILE A 120 -30.42 -17.30 -24.64
C ILE A 120 -30.89 -18.77 -24.71
N GLU A 121 -31.26 -19.30 -23.57
CA GLU A 121 -31.80 -20.66 -23.45
C GLU A 121 -30.81 -21.74 -23.91
N ASP A 122 -29.53 -21.52 -23.70
CA ASP A 122 -28.46 -22.51 -24.00
C ASP A 122 -28.25 -23.39 -22.77
N GLU A 123 -29.02 -24.46 -22.69
CA GLU A 123 -29.01 -25.31 -21.52
C GLU A 123 -27.71 -26.08 -21.32
N ASP A 124 -27.08 -26.49 -22.41
CA ASP A 124 -25.81 -27.23 -22.35
C ASP A 124 -24.71 -26.33 -21.79
N TYR A 125 -24.63 -25.11 -22.30
CA TYR A 125 -23.64 -24.17 -21.81
C TYR A 125 -23.91 -23.79 -20.34
N TYR A 126 -25.18 -23.60 -19.99
CA TYR A 126 -25.55 -23.29 -18.62
C TYR A 126 -25.13 -24.44 -17.68
N SER A 127 -25.36 -25.69 -18.08
CA SER A 127 -24.98 -26.85 -17.29
C SER A 127 -23.48 -26.94 -17.08
N ASP A 128 -22.70 -26.66 -18.12
CA ASP A 128 -21.23 -26.65 -18.03
C ASP A 128 -20.76 -25.56 -17.06
N LEU A 129 -21.34 -24.37 -17.14
CA LEU A 129 -21.01 -23.27 -16.24
C LEU A 129 -21.40 -23.58 -14.80
N LYS A 130 -22.53 -24.24 -14.60
CA LYS A 130 -22.94 -24.63 -13.27
C LYS A 130 -21.95 -25.60 -12.64
N ALA A 131 -21.44 -26.54 -13.42
CA ALA A 131 -20.43 -27.48 -12.96
C ALA A 131 -19.12 -26.74 -12.62
N GLU A 132 -18.75 -25.78 -13.45
CA GLU A 132 -17.57 -24.97 -13.19
C GLU A 132 -17.71 -24.15 -11.89
N ARG A 133 -18.88 -23.58 -11.65
CA ARG A 133 -19.14 -22.86 -10.42
C ARG A 133 -19.01 -23.74 -9.21
N GLU A 134 -19.57 -24.94 -9.28
CA GLU A 134 -19.48 -25.91 -8.17
C GLU A 134 -18.04 -26.30 -7.88
N GLU A 135 -17.24 -26.44 -8.92
CA GLU A 135 -15.82 -26.74 -8.81
C GLU A 135 -15.07 -25.60 -8.13
N LEU A 136 -15.35 -24.36 -8.51
CA LEU A 136 -14.74 -23.18 -7.90
C LEU A 136 -15.10 -23.07 -6.42
N VAL A 137 -16.35 -23.31 -6.08
CA VAL A 137 -16.80 -23.28 -4.68
C VAL A 137 -16.08 -24.37 -3.87
N ALA A 138 -15.92 -25.56 -4.44
CA ALA A 138 -15.21 -26.65 -3.77
C ALA A 138 -13.74 -26.32 -3.56
N GLU A 139 -13.09 -25.75 -4.58
CA GLU A 139 -11.69 -25.33 -4.46
C GLU A 139 -11.52 -24.25 -3.41
N TYR A 140 -12.39 -23.27 -3.41
CA TYR A 140 -12.36 -22.19 -2.44
C TYR A 140 -12.49 -22.72 -1.02
N THR A 141 -13.48 -23.61 -0.79
CA THR A 141 -13.71 -24.18 0.53
C THR A 141 -12.49 -24.96 1.02
N LYS A 142 -11.88 -25.73 0.11
CA LYS A 142 -10.68 -26.49 0.44
C LYS A 142 -9.51 -25.58 0.79
N LYS A 143 -9.23 -24.61 -0.04
CA LYS A 143 -8.11 -23.71 0.17
C LYS A 143 -8.30 -22.89 1.45
N ARG A 144 -9.52 -22.45 1.70
CA ARG A 144 -9.81 -21.70 2.91
C ARG A 144 -9.55 -22.54 4.15
N GLY A 145 -9.85 -23.80 4.11
CA GLY A 145 -9.60 -24.71 5.22
C GLY A 145 -8.13 -25.01 5.46
N GLU A 146 -7.29 -24.75 4.45
CA GLU A 146 -5.85 -24.97 4.56
C GLU A 146 -5.10 -23.74 5.12
N ILE A 147 -5.75 -22.61 5.21
CA ILE A 147 -5.16 -21.39 5.79
C ILE A 147 -5.35 -21.35 7.34
#